data_cb02fb3f1115eb931267b309004ae1ff
#
_entry.id   cb02fb3f1115eb931267b309004ae1ff
#
_cell.length_a   1.000
_cell.length_b   1.000
_cell.length_c   1.000
_cell.angle_alpha   90.00
_cell.angle_beta   90.00
_cell.angle_gamma   90.00
#
_symmetry.space_group_name_H-M   'P 1'
#
loop_
_entity.id
_entity.type
_entity.pdbx_description
1 polymer ?
#
loop_
_entity_poly.entity_id
_entity_poly.type
_entity_poly.pdbx_seq_one_letter_code
_entity_poly.pdbx_strand_id
1 'polypeptide(L)'
;GKSVVIIHDLISLRKKNHSLSAKYVSYCMLKASQLKADYIYISKTTKRVIDSIELFKNCKGYYFPNTFFRFEEIAKKNTILDLGYILLVTGVGDNKDLDGALKLYSSISKDERLPLKILGCGNAIERVKKIIDDHRVQSEIEVIPFLDLDDVVSLYCNSTFIWAHSKYEGYGRAVAEAKLSHKKILCTQISAFMEQKDENVYLYTNQND
;
A
#
# COMPACT_ATOMS: atom_id res chain seq x y z
N GLY A 1 -0.88 -31.61 -16.41
CA GLY A 1 -1.12 -31.02 -15.11
C GLY A 1 -1.87 -29.70 -15.25
N LYS A 2 -2.66 -29.29 -14.25
CA LYS A 2 -3.30 -27.97 -14.26
C LYS A 2 -2.27 -26.91 -13.85
N SER A 3 -2.23 -25.82 -14.58
CA SER A 3 -1.43 -24.63 -14.21
C SER A 3 -2.26 -23.74 -13.30
N VAL A 4 -1.60 -23.11 -12.31
CA VAL A 4 -2.19 -22.12 -11.41
C VAL A 4 -1.34 -20.86 -11.43
N VAL A 5 -1.96 -19.69 -11.50
CA VAL A 5 -1.29 -18.39 -11.49
C VAL A 5 -1.74 -17.58 -10.29
N ILE A 6 -0.80 -17.05 -9.53
CA ILE A 6 -1.11 -16.13 -8.42
C ILE A 6 -1.05 -14.68 -8.93
N ILE A 7 -2.15 -13.96 -8.78
CA ILE A 7 -2.28 -12.56 -9.21
C ILE A 7 -2.37 -11.67 -7.95
N HIS A 8 -1.26 -11.02 -7.60
CA HIS A 8 -1.20 -10.10 -6.47
C HIS A 8 -1.87 -8.75 -6.78
N ASP A 9 -1.59 -8.20 -7.96
CA ASP A 9 -2.23 -6.98 -8.46
C ASP A 9 -2.05 -6.87 -9.98
N LEU A 10 -2.72 -5.88 -10.54
CA LEU A 10 -2.62 -5.52 -11.96
C LEU A 10 -2.29 -4.02 -12.11
N ILE A 11 -1.60 -3.45 -11.12
CA ILE A 11 -1.20 -2.04 -11.08
C ILE A 11 -0.39 -1.65 -12.32
N SER A 12 0.51 -2.54 -12.74
CA SER A 12 1.35 -2.32 -13.92
C SER A 12 0.56 -2.13 -15.22
N LEU A 13 -0.65 -2.71 -15.32
CA LEU A 13 -1.52 -2.56 -16.49
C LEU A 13 -2.26 -1.21 -16.53
N ARG A 14 -2.36 -0.51 -15.40
CA ARG A 14 -3.00 0.81 -15.30
C ARG A 14 -2.10 1.97 -15.72
N LYS A 15 -0.80 1.72 -15.87
CA LYS A 15 0.16 2.74 -16.30
C LYS A 15 -0.10 3.10 -17.77
N LYS A 16 -0.28 4.40 -18.04
CA LYS A 16 -0.51 4.93 -19.41
C LYS A 16 0.69 4.66 -20.34
N ASN A 17 1.88 4.50 -19.81
CA ASN A 17 3.07 4.16 -20.60
C ASN A 17 3.28 2.65 -20.57
N HIS A 18 3.43 2.04 -21.74
CA HIS A 18 3.73 0.63 -21.93
C HIS A 18 5.12 0.27 -21.37
N SER A 19 5.25 0.25 -20.05
CA SER A 19 6.49 -0.17 -19.38
C SER A 19 6.82 -1.63 -19.71
N LEU A 20 8.08 -2.01 -19.65
CA LEU A 20 8.51 -3.40 -19.82
C LEU A 20 7.76 -4.35 -18.85
N SER A 21 7.51 -3.89 -17.62
CA SER A 21 6.73 -4.64 -16.64
C SER A 21 5.28 -4.86 -17.08
N ALA A 22 4.62 -3.85 -17.66
CA ALA A 22 3.26 -3.99 -18.18
C ALA A 22 3.19 -4.99 -19.34
N LYS A 23 4.16 -4.94 -20.27
CA LYS A 23 4.28 -5.90 -21.39
C LYS A 23 4.50 -7.32 -20.88
N TYR A 24 5.37 -7.49 -19.89
CA TYR A 24 5.64 -8.79 -19.29
C TYR A 24 4.41 -9.37 -18.59
N VAL A 25 3.72 -8.56 -17.77
CA VAL A 25 2.47 -8.98 -17.12
C VAL A 25 1.41 -9.36 -18.15
N SER A 26 1.21 -8.56 -19.20
CA SER A 26 0.27 -8.86 -20.28
C SER A 26 0.62 -10.17 -20.99
N TYR A 27 1.90 -10.43 -21.26
CA TYR A 27 2.36 -11.70 -21.82
C TYR A 27 2.06 -12.89 -20.92
N CYS A 28 2.38 -12.78 -19.61
CA CYS A 28 2.08 -13.84 -18.64
C CYS A 28 0.56 -14.12 -18.56
N MET A 29 -0.26 -13.08 -18.57
CA MET A 29 -1.72 -13.22 -18.57
C MET A 29 -2.24 -13.91 -19.81
N LEU A 30 -1.71 -13.54 -20.99
CA LEU A 30 -2.06 -14.21 -22.25
C LEU A 30 -1.67 -15.68 -22.22
N LYS A 31 -0.50 -16.03 -21.73
CA LYS A 31 -0.05 -17.42 -21.59
C LYS A 31 -0.92 -18.20 -20.60
N ALA A 32 -1.26 -17.63 -19.45
CA ALA A 32 -2.14 -18.24 -18.47
C ALA A 32 -3.54 -18.54 -19.05
N SER A 33 -4.09 -17.59 -19.81
CA SER A 33 -5.37 -17.76 -20.52
C SER A 33 -5.31 -18.87 -21.57
N GLN A 34 -4.26 -18.90 -22.40
CA GLN A 34 -4.06 -19.98 -23.41
C GLN A 34 -3.97 -21.37 -22.78
N LEU A 35 -3.37 -21.46 -21.59
CA LEU A 35 -3.26 -22.71 -20.83
C LEU A 35 -4.53 -23.03 -20.04
N LYS A 36 -5.56 -22.18 -20.09
CA LYS A 36 -6.77 -22.26 -19.24
C LYS A 36 -6.40 -22.45 -17.77
N ALA A 37 -5.38 -21.71 -17.31
CA ALA A 37 -4.88 -21.81 -15.95
C ALA A 37 -5.93 -21.33 -14.96
N ASP A 38 -6.07 -22.03 -13.85
CA ASP A 38 -6.78 -21.49 -12.71
C ASP A 38 -5.98 -20.33 -12.10
N TYR A 39 -6.62 -19.36 -11.43
CA TYR A 39 -5.91 -18.25 -10.82
C TYR A 39 -6.29 -18.07 -9.35
N ILE A 40 -5.32 -17.59 -8.59
CA ILE A 40 -5.50 -17.17 -7.20
C ILE A 40 -5.48 -15.65 -7.16
N TYR A 41 -6.45 -15.05 -6.48
CA TYR A 41 -6.51 -13.59 -6.24
C TYR A 41 -6.51 -13.28 -4.74
N ILE A 42 -5.88 -12.16 -4.37
CA ILE A 42 -5.62 -11.81 -2.96
C ILE A 42 -6.64 -10.84 -2.36
N SER A 43 -7.50 -10.24 -3.18
CA SER A 43 -8.52 -9.28 -2.76
C SER A 43 -9.71 -9.26 -3.71
N LYS A 44 -10.88 -8.87 -3.23
CA LYS A 44 -12.06 -8.63 -4.09
C LYS A 44 -11.78 -7.52 -5.10
N THR A 45 -10.96 -6.54 -4.74
CA THR A 45 -10.51 -5.47 -5.64
C THR A 45 -9.71 -6.04 -6.81
N THR A 46 -8.73 -6.91 -6.55
CA THR A 46 -7.97 -7.61 -7.61
C THR A 46 -8.90 -8.47 -8.46
N LYS A 47 -9.84 -9.20 -7.84
CA LYS A 47 -10.81 -10.01 -8.57
C LYS A 47 -11.65 -9.19 -9.56
N ARG A 48 -12.20 -8.04 -9.14
CA ARG A 48 -12.99 -7.17 -10.03
C ARG A 48 -12.20 -6.73 -11.25
N VAL A 49 -10.90 -6.43 -11.08
CA VAL A 49 -10.02 -6.09 -12.21
C VAL A 49 -9.81 -7.30 -13.13
N ILE A 50 -9.59 -8.51 -12.58
CA ILE A 50 -9.43 -9.73 -13.37
C ILE A 50 -10.73 -10.03 -14.15
N ASP A 51 -11.89 -9.91 -13.50
CA ASP A 51 -13.20 -10.17 -14.12
C ASP A 51 -13.51 -9.22 -15.30
N SER A 52 -12.91 -8.03 -15.31
CA SER A 52 -13.01 -7.10 -16.44
C SER A 52 -12.12 -7.46 -17.65
N ILE A 53 -11.27 -8.48 -17.49
CA ILE A 53 -10.34 -8.91 -18.53
C ILE A 53 -10.90 -10.14 -19.23
N GLU A 54 -11.30 -9.98 -20.49
CA GLU A 54 -11.89 -11.04 -21.32
C GLU A 54 -11.06 -12.35 -21.34
N LEU A 55 -9.73 -12.22 -21.27
CA LEU A 55 -8.80 -13.37 -21.27
C LEU A 55 -9.06 -14.37 -20.14
N PHE A 56 -9.63 -13.95 -19.01
CA PHE A 56 -9.86 -14.80 -17.83
C PHE A 56 -11.31 -15.27 -17.68
N LYS A 57 -12.19 -14.90 -18.59
CA LYS A 57 -13.63 -15.21 -18.53
C LYS A 57 -13.95 -16.70 -18.30
N ASN A 58 -13.11 -17.60 -18.83
CA ASN A 58 -13.28 -19.05 -18.73
C ASN A 58 -12.30 -19.72 -17.75
N CYS A 59 -11.58 -18.93 -16.95
CA CYS A 59 -10.65 -19.42 -15.93
C CYS A 59 -11.32 -19.43 -14.56
N LYS A 60 -11.02 -20.43 -13.73
CA LYS A 60 -11.53 -20.47 -12.35
C LYS A 60 -10.65 -19.65 -11.44
N GLY A 61 -11.26 -18.77 -10.66
CA GLY A 61 -10.58 -17.95 -9.67
C GLY A 61 -10.83 -18.44 -8.25
N TYR A 62 -9.77 -18.47 -7.44
CA TYR A 62 -9.81 -18.84 -6.03
C TYR A 62 -9.31 -17.69 -5.17
N TYR A 63 -10.04 -17.38 -4.11
CA TYR A 63 -9.65 -16.36 -3.16
C TYR A 63 -8.64 -16.92 -2.17
N PHE A 64 -7.50 -16.26 -2.06
CA PHE A 64 -6.50 -16.55 -1.04
C PHE A 64 -5.89 -15.23 -0.54
N PRO A 65 -6.31 -14.73 0.62
CA PRO A 65 -5.83 -13.45 1.13
C PRO A 65 -4.34 -13.52 1.46
N ASN A 66 -3.67 -12.37 1.43
CA ASN A 66 -2.32 -12.25 1.96
C ASN A 66 -2.27 -12.64 3.43
N THR A 67 -1.26 -13.40 3.80
CA THR A 67 -0.96 -13.75 5.19
C THR A 67 0.17 -12.86 5.71
N PHE A 68 0.08 -12.49 6.97
CA PHE A 68 1.05 -11.64 7.67
C PHE A 68 1.58 -12.33 8.94
N PHE A 69 1.67 -13.66 8.90
CA PHE A 69 1.97 -14.49 10.08
C PHE A 69 3.18 -13.98 10.86
N ARG A 70 4.32 -13.77 10.19
CA ARG A 70 5.53 -13.29 10.86
C ARG A 70 5.38 -11.88 11.43
N PHE A 71 4.69 -10.98 10.72
CA PHE A 71 4.38 -9.64 11.22
C PHE A 71 3.52 -9.72 12.48
N GLU A 72 2.48 -10.53 12.45
CA GLU A 72 1.54 -10.73 13.57
C GLU A 72 2.24 -11.31 14.80
N GLU A 73 3.11 -12.30 14.61
CA GLU A 73 3.90 -12.90 15.73
C GLU A 73 4.80 -11.86 16.42
N ILE A 74 5.44 -10.98 15.65
CA ILE A 74 6.31 -9.94 16.18
C ILE A 74 5.44 -8.86 16.86
N ALA A 75 4.34 -8.44 16.24
CA ALA A 75 3.44 -7.43 16.79
C ALA A 75 2.87 -7.84 18.15
N LYS A 76 2.49 -9.11 18.32
CA LYS A 76 2.01 -9.67 19.62
C LYS A 76 3.04 -9.58 20.76
N LYS A 77 4.32 -9.51 20.43
CA LYS A 77 5.42 -9.41 21.42
C LYS A 77 5.83 -7.97 21.69
N ASN A 78 5.42 -7.04 20.85
CA ASN A 78 5.76 -5.62 20.99
C ASN A 78 4.85 -4.93 21.99
N THR A 79 5.41 -4.01 22.75
CA THR A 79 4.62 -3.06 23.55
C THR A 79 4.05 -2.01 22.61
N ILE A 80 2.76 -1.72 22.76
CA ILE A 80 2.10 -0.68 21.99
C ILE A 80 2.29 0.65 22.74
N LEU A 81 3.02 1.57 22.14
CA LEU A 81 3.29 2.90 22.67
C LEU A 81 2.71 3.98 21.74
N ASP A 82 2.65 5.19 22.24
CA ASP A 82 2.42 6.39 21.43
C ASP A 82 3.60 7.32 21.61
N LEU A 83 4.49 7.33 20.64
CA LEU A 83 5.68 8.19 20.64
C LEU A 83 5.47 9.50 19.88
N GLY A 84 4.21 9.89 19.61
CA GLY A 84 3.84 11.19 19.08
C GLY A 84 4.23 11.41 17.62
N TYR A 85 4.17 10.40 16.74
CA TYR A 85 4.42 10.57 15.31
C TYR A 85 3.40 9.85 14.44
N ILE A 86 3.24 10.35 13.22
CA ILE A 86 2.49 9.70 12.14
C ILE A 86 3.45 8.80 11.37
N LEU A 87 3.05 7.55 11.10
CA LEU A 87 3.80 6.67 10.19
C LEU A 87 3.13 6.64 8.80
N LEU A 88 3.68 7.36 7.83
CA LEU A 88 3.25 7.28 6.43
C LEU A 88 3.91 6.08 5.76
N VAL A 89 3.09 5.08 5.44
CA VAL A 89 3.53 3.87 4.72
C VAL A 89 3.27 4.05 3.24
N THR A 90 4.33 4.31 2.48
CA THR A 90 4.24 4.70 1.08
C THR A 90 5.42 4.16 0.25
N GLY A 91 5.56 4.64 -0.96
CA GLY A 91 6.66 4.40 -1.88
C GLY A 91 6.67 5.49 -2.93
N VAL A 92 7.53 5.37 -3.93
CA VAL A 92 7.70 6.37 -5.01
C VAL A 92 6.93 6.02 -6.29
N GLY A 93 6.10 4.99 -6.25
CA GLY A 93 5.24 4.64 -7.39
C GLY A 93 4.12 5.65 -7.58
N ASP A 94 3.72 5.89 -8.83
CA ASP A 94 2.66 6.86 -9.17
C ASP A 94 1.33 6.57 -8.45
N ASN A 95 1.09 5.29 -8.12
CA ASN A 95 -0.08 4.88 -7.35
C ASN A 95 -0.01 5.30 -5.88
N LYS A 96 1.18 5.58 -5.34
CA LYS A 96 1.38 5.95 -3.92
C LYS A 96 1.19 7.43 -3.66
N ASP A 97 1.26 8.26 -4.69
CA ASP A 97 0.97 9.69 -4.65
C ASP A 97 1.61 10.44 -3.46
N LEU A 98 2.91 10.22 -3.26
CA LEU A 98 3.64 10.85 -2.16
C LEU A 98 3.53 12.38 -2.18
N ASP A 99 3.56 12.99 -3.36
CA ASP A 99 3.39 14.44 -3.54
C ASP A 99 2.03 14.92 -3.00
N GLY A 100 0.95 14.23 -3.36
CA GLY A 100 -0.39 14.51 -2.84
C GLY A 100 -0.47 14.37 -1.31
N ALA A 101 0.19 13.34 -0.74
CA ALA A 101 0.26 13.16 0.71
C ALA A 101 0.99 14.34 1.38
N LEU A 102 2.15 14.73 0.86
CA LEU A 102 2.92 15.84 1.45
C LEU A 102 2.23 17.19 1.29
N LYS A 103 1.49 17.41 0.19
CA LYS A 103 0.64 18.58 0.02
C LYS A 103 -0.42 18.66 1.12
N LEU A 104 -1.09 17.54 1.44
CA LEU A 104 -2.06 17.49 2.55
C LEU A 104 -1.36 17.75 3.90
N TYR A 105 -0.24 17.09 4.16
CA TYR A 105 0.50 17.27 5.39
C TYR A 105 0.96 18.72 5.57
N SER A 106 1.49 19.37 4.53
CA SER A 106 1.93 20.77 4.56
C SER A 106 0.79 21.77 4.76
N SER A 107 -0.46 21.40 4.43
CA SER A 107 -1.62 22.27 4.65
C SER A 107 -2.09 22.35 6.11
N ILE A 108 -1.66 21.43 6.97
CA ILE A 108 -1.91 21.48 8.41
C ILE A 108 -1.03 22.59 9.02
N SER A 109 -1.55 23.35 9.98
CA SER A 109 -0.74 24.36 10.67
C SER A 109 0.43 23.72 11.41
N LYS A 110 1.58 24.38 11.46
CA LYS A 110 2.81 23.81 12.02
C LYS A 110 2.64 23.38 13.47
N ASP A 111 1.88 24.13 14.25
CA ASP A 111 1.67 23.87 15.68
C ASP A 111 0.73 22.67 15.94
N GLU A 112 -0.01 22.23 14.93
CA GLU A 112 -0.92 21.07 14.99
C GLU A 112 -0.35 19.82 14.34
N ARG A 113 0.79 19.95 13.61
CA ARG A 113 1.40 18.80 12.94
C ARG A 113 2.15 17.91 13.92
N LEU A 114 1.85 16.62 13.89
CA LEU A 114 2.74 15.63 14.49
C LEU A 114 3.92 15.35 13.54
N PRO A 115 5.11 15.05 14.06
CA PRO A 115 6.23 14.57 13.25
C PRO A 115 5.81 13.43 12.32
N LEU A 116 6.33 13.41 11.09
CA LEU A 116 6.01 12.42 10.08
C LEU A 116 7.21 11.51 9.81
N LYS A 117 7.02 10.20 9.95
CA LYS A 117 8.01 9.21 9.52
C LYS A 117 7.53 8.55 8.23
N ILE A 118 8.36 8.56 7.19
CA ILE A 118 8.03 7.99 5.88
C ILE A 118 8.74 6.65 5.72
N LEU A 119 7.97 5.57 5.60
CA LEU A 119 8.46 4.20 5.43
C LEU A 119 8.10 3.66 4.04
N GLY A 120 9.04 2.90 3.43
CA GLY A 120 8.79 2.16 2.19
C GLY A 120 9.38 2.80 0.92
N CYS A 121 10.24 3.79 1.06
CA CYS A 121 10.87 4.49 -0.06
C CYS A 121 12.02 3.70 -0.72
N GLY A 122 12.53 2.64 -0.09
CA GLY A 122 13.62 1.82 -0.60
C GLY A 122 14.83 2.66 -1.03
N ASN A 123 15.35 2.39 -2.22
CA ASN A 123 16.51 3.11 -2.77
C ASN A 123 16.18 4.51 -3.33
N ALA A 124 14.94 4.97 -3.22
CA ALA A 124 14.51 6.24 -3.80
C ALA A 124 14.56 7.42 -2.80
N ILE A 125 15.38 7.33 -1.77
CA ILE A 125 15.48 8.34 -0.68
C ILE A 125 15.74 9.74 -1.24
N GLU A 126 16.65 9.90 -2.18
CA GLU A 126 16.98 11.23 -2.74
C GLU A 126 15.80 11.85 -3.51
N ARG A 127 15.00 11.02 -4.22
CA ARG A 127 13.77 11.48 -4.86
C ARG A 127 12.74 11.93 -3.82
N VAL A 128 12.62 11.19 -2.72
CA VAL A 128 11.71 11.50 -1.62
C VAL A 128 12.11 12.81 -0.95
N LYS A 129 13.39 13.00 -0.64
CA LYS A 129 13.91 14.25 -0.07
C LYS A 129 13.58 15.46 -0.94
N LYS A 130 13.76 15.33 -2.27
CA LYS A 130 13.42 16.39 -3.21
C LYS A 130 11.93 16.78 -3.11
N ILE A 131 11.02 15.79 -3.06
CA ILE A 131 9.58 16.05 -2.91
C ILE A 131 9.30 16.74 -1.57
N ILE A 132 9.97 16.32 -0.47
CA ILE A 132 9.85 16.95 0.84
C ILE A 132 10.28 18.42 0.80
N ASP A 133 11.40 18.71 0.12
CA ASP A 133 11.94 20.05 -0.03
C ASP A 133 10.98 20.97 -0.80
N ASP A 134 10.35 20.45 -1.85
CA ASP A 134 9.35 21.18 -2.64
C ASP A 134 8.15 21.64 -1.78
N HIS A 135 7.79 20.87 -0.73
CA HIS A 135 6.72 21.21 0.23
C HIS A 135 7.17 21.99 1.46
N ARG A 136 8.48 22.24 1.66
CA ARG A 136 9.06 23.01 2.78
C ARG A 136 8.71 22.47 4.18
N VAL A 137 8.70 21.14 4.34
CA VAL A 137 8.35 20.44 5.59
C VAL A 137 9.48 19.55 6.12
N GLN A 138 10.73 19.84 5.73
CA GLN A 138 11.91 19.02 6.04
C GLN A 138 12.14 18.83 7.55
N SER A 139 11.86 19.87 8.35
CA SER A 139 12.11 19.84 9.79
C SER A 139 11.19 18.90 10.57
N GLU A 140 10.07 18.52 10.00
CA GLU A 140 9.07 17.64 10.63
C GLU A 140 9.07 16.21 10.07
N ILE A 141 9.91 15.92 9.06
CA ILE A 141 9.87 14.63 8.34
C ILE A 141 11.17 13.86 8.50
N GLU A 142 11.03 12.62 8.94
CA GLU A 142 12.08 11.60 8.94
C GLU A 142 11.81 10.56 7.84
N VAL A 143 12.74 10.40 6.89
CA VAL A 143 12.68 9.33 5.88
C VAL A 143 13.38 8.11 6.43
N ILE A 144 12.63 7.04 6.66
CA ILE A 144 13.14 5.80 7.21
C ILE A 144 13.78 4.96 6.09
N PRO A 145 15.05 4.58 6.24
CA PRO A 145 15.73 3.70 5.29
C PRO A 145 15.16 2.29 5.33
N PHE A 146 15.78 1.37 4.61
CA PHE A 146 15.43 -0.05 4.71
C PHE A 146 15.69 -0.55 6.14
N LEU A 147 14.68 -1.22 6.70
CA LEU A 147 14.72 -1.83 8.03
C LEU A 147 14.38 -3.31 7.94
N ASP A 148 14.78 -4.08 8.93
CA ASP A 148 14.29 -5.43 9.12
C ASP A 148 12.82 -5.43 9.60
N LEU A 149 12.23 -6.63 9.66
CA LEU A 149 10.81 -6.73 9.97
C LEU A 149 10.49 -6.36 11.42
N ASP A 150 11.37 -6.65 12.35
CA ASP A 150 11.18 -6.35 13.78
C ASP A 150 11.12 -4.84 14.02
N ASP A 151 12.03 -4.09 13.40
CA ASP A 151 12.05 -2.63 13.45
C ASP A 151 10.84 -2.02 12.74
N VAL A 152 10.43 -2.57 11.59
CA VAL A 152 9.20 -2.15 10.91
C VAL A 152 7.98 -2.32 11.81
N VAL A 153 7.82 -3.47 12.45
CA VAL A 153 6.71 -3.72 13.39
C VAL A 153 6.76 -2.76 14.57
N SER A 154 7.96 -2.50 15.11
CA SER A 154 8.15 -1.53 16.19
C SER A 154 7.70 -0.12 15.79
N LEU A 155 8.01 0.33 14.57
CA LEU A 155 7.53 1.62 14.06
C LEU A 155 6.00 1.68 13.99
N TYR A 156 5.35 0.61 13.52
CA TYR A 156 3.89 0.53 13.53
C TYR A 156 3.34 0.62 14.95
N CYS A 157 3.84 -0.22 15.88
CA CYS A 157 3.36 -0.29 17.27
C CYS A 157 3.57 1.02 18.06
N ASN A 158 4.56 1.82 17.69
CA ASN A 158 4.93 3.03 18.42
C ASN A 158 4.39 4.34 17.82
N SER A 159 3.73 4.29 16.66
CA SER A 159 3.13 5.48 16.05
C SER A 159 1.88 5.94 16.79
N THR A 160 1.49 7.20 16.66
CA THR A 160 0.17 7.69 17.08
C THR A 160 -0.91 7.10 16.18
N PHE A 161 -0.72 7.15 14.87
CA PHE A 161 -1.53 6.46 13.89
C PHE A 161 -0.73 6.18 12.61
N ILE A 162 -1.26 5.28 11.79
CA ILE A 162 -0.70 4.95 10.48
C ILE A 162 -1.40 5.81 9.43
N TRP A 163 -0.66 6.22 8.41
CA TRP A 163 -1.21 6.89 7.25
C TRP A 163 -0.86 6.15 5.96
N ALA A 164 -1.86 5.83 5.15
CA ALA A 164 -1.69 5.22 3.83
C ALA A 164 -2.38 6.08 2.77
N HIS A 165 -1.60 6.78 1.95
CA HIS A 165 -2.10 7.60 0.85
C HIS A 165 -1.78 6.93 -0.48
N SER A 166 -2.82 6.55 -1.23
CA SER A 166 -2.66 5.89 -2.52
C SER A 166 -3.83 6.21 -3.44
N LYS A 167 -3.58 6.31 -4.74
CA LYS A 167 -4.62 6.43 -5.79
C LYS A 167 -5.28 5.08 -6.08
N TYR A 168 -4.52 4.01 -5.99
CA TYR A 168 -5.01 2.63 -6.16
C TYR A 168 -4.05 1.60 -5.58
N GLU A 169 -4.59 0.48 -5.14
CA GLU A 169 -3.88 -0.67 -4.56
C GLU A 169 -4.52 -1.98 -5.02
N GLY A 170 -3.73 -3.06 -4.99
CA GLY A 170 -4.26 -4.41 -5.17
C GLY A 170 -4.90 -4.95 -3.90
N TYR A 171 -4.21 -4.81 -2.77
CA TYR A 171 -4.65 -5.28 -1.46
C TYR A 171 -4.64 -4.18 -0.38
N GLY A 172 -3.56 -3.41 -0.28
CA GLY A 172 -3.38 -2.42 0.77
C GLY A 172 -2.78 -3.00 2.05
N ARG A 173 -1.56 -3.51 1.95
CA ARG A 173 -0.84 -4.14 3.07
C ARG A 173 -0.77 -3.28 4.31
N ALA A 174 -0.56 -1.97 4.16
CA ALA A 174 -0.46 -1.04 5.28
C ALA A 174 -1.69 -1.06 6.19
N VAL A 175 -2.90 -1.30 5.63
CA VAL A 175 -4.13 -1.42 6.43
C VAL A 175 -4.10 -2.70 7.26
N ALA A 176 -3.75 -3.84 6.67
CA ALA A 176 -3.64 -5.10 7.39
C ALA A 176 -2.56 -5.04 8.50
N GLU A 177 -1.40 -4.47 8.19
CA GLU A 177 -0.29 -4.30 9.12
C GLU A 177 -0.66 -3.36 10.29
N ALA A 178 -1.38 -2.26 10.03
CA ALA A 178 -1.89 -1.36 11.07
C ALA A 178 -2.86 -2.08 12.03
N LYS A 179 -3.78 -2.87 11.48
CA LYS A 179 -4.73 -3.66 12.29
C LYS A 179 -4.03 -4.67 13.18
N LEU A 180 -3.03 -5.38 12.65
CA LEU A 180 -2.22 -6.32 13.42
C LEU A 180 -1.37 -5.65 14.50
N SER A 181 -1.04 -4.37 14.32
CA SER A 181 -0.35 -3.54 15.33
C SER A 181 -1.33 -2.82 16.27
N HIS A 182 -2.63 -3.11 16.21
CA HIS A 182 -3.69 -2.45 17.00
C HIS A 182 -3.66 -0.92 16.87
N LYS A 183 -3.29 -0.39 15.69
CA LYS A 183 -3.22 1.04 15.41
C LYS A 183 -4.36 1.49 14.53
N LYS A 184 -4.84 2.71 14.81
CA LYS A 184 -5.73 3.43 13.89
C LYS A 184 -4.99 3.74 12.60
N ILE A 185 -5.70 3.65 11.48
CA ILE A 185 -5.15 4.03 10.18
C ILE A 185 -6.06 5.04 9.49
N LEU A 186 -5.46 6.12 9.03
CA LEU A 186 -6.06 7.07 8.10
C LEU A 186 -5.65 6.70 6.68
N CYS A 187 -6.59 6.53 5.77
CA CYS A 187 -6.24 6.16 4.40
C CYS A 187 -7.22 6.72 3.36
N THR A 188 -6.72 6.87 2.12
CA THR A 188 -7.56 7.32 1.00
C THR A 188 -8.71 6.35 0.74
N GLN A 189 -9.87 6.88 0.32
CA GLN A 189 -11.07 6.09 0.04
C GLN A 189 -10.96 5.37 -1.31
N ILE A 190 -10.12 4.33 -1.37
CA ILE A 190 -9.97 3.46 -2.53
C ILE A 190 -10.52 2.06 -2.27
N SER A 191 -10.88 1.33 -3.32
CA SER A 191 -11.56 0.01 -3.20
C SER A 191 -10.82 -0.97 -2.30
N ALA A 192 -9.49 -1.03 -2.36
CA ALA A 192 -8.69 -1.97 -1.58
C ALA A 192 -8.69 -1.63 -0.08
N PHE A 193 -8.73 -0.35 0.29
CA PHE A 193 -8.81 0.07 1.68
C PHE A 193 -10.24 -0.04 2.22
N MET A 194 -11.23 0.31 1.39
CA MET A 194 -12.65 0.13 1.74
C MET A 194 -13.00 -1.34 2.01
N GLU A 195 -12.39 -2.28 1.30
CA GLU A 195 -12.57 -3.72 1.51
C GLU A 195 -12.14 -4.18 2.90
N GLN A 196 -11.21 -3.47 3.53
CA GLN A 196 -10.64 -3.78 4.84
C GLN A 196 -11.21 -2.90 5.97
N LYS A 197 -12.26 -2.10 5.71
CA LYS A 197 -12.84 -1.16 6.67
C LYS A 197 -13.34 -1.86 7.93
N ASP A 198 -12.98 -1.32 9.09
CA ASP A 198 -13.53 -1.59 10.41
C ASP A 198 -13.50 -0.31 11.27
N GLU A 199 -13.66 -0.42 12.59
CA GLU A 199 -13.67 0.72 13.52
C GLU A 199 -12.33 1.46 13.62
N ASN A 200 -11.21 0.84 13.23
CA ASN A 200 -9.87 1.43 13.27
C ASN A 200 -9.42 2.01 11.92
N VAL A 201 -10.23 1.85 10.86
CA VAL A 201 -9.91 2.31 9.50
C VAL A 201 -10.72 3.56 9.16
N TYR A 202 -10.06 4.70 9.11
CA TYR A 202 -10.60 6.01 8.78
C TYR A 202 -10.32 6.33 7.32
N LEU A 203 -11.38 6.61 6.55
CA LEU A 203 -11.29 6.87 5.12
C LEU A 203 -11.48 8.36 4.85
N TYR A 204 -10.68 8.91 3.94
CA TYR A 204 -10.86 10.27 3.42
C TYR A 204 -10.79 10.28 1.90
N THR A 205 -11.49 11.24 1.29
CA THR A 205 -11.45 11.47 -0.16
C THR A 205 -10.32 12.43 -0.48
N ASN A 206 -9.48 12.06 -1.45
CA ASN A 206 -8.48 13.00 -1.96
C ASN A 206 -9.19 14.05 -2.81
N GLN A 207 -9.08 15.33 -2.43
CA GLN A 207 -9.80 16.43 -3.12
C GLN A 207 -9.29 16.72 -4.56
N ASN A 208 -8.31 15.97 -5.02
CA ASN A 208 -7.73 16.13 -6.37
C ASN A 208 -8.19 15.04 -7.38
N ASP A 209 -9.19 14.24 -7.04
CA ASP A 209 -9.80 13.24 -7.95
C ASP A 209 -11.12 13.75 -8.52
#